data_2114c2a9960d5dc94e1996ab7859bfec
#
_entry.id   2114c2a9960d5dc94e1996ab7859bfec
#
_cell.length_a   1.000
_cell.length_b   1.000
_cell.length_c   1.000
_cell.angle_alpha   90.00
_cell.angle_beta   90.00
_cell.angle_gamma   90.00
#
_symmetry.space_group_name_H-M   'P 1'
#
loop_
_entity.id
_entity.type
_entity.pdbx_description
1 polymer ?
#
loop_
_entity_poly.entity_id
_entity_poly.type
_entity_poly.pdbx_seq_one_letter_code
_entity_poly.pdbx_strand_id
1 'polypeptide(L)'
;MADKIDRAYARVGKLSMLYDGMMKNQGVLGRLAMKYFWRLSDEKYDEFLAQAFRGIPKDFAGRLLEIPVGTGVLSFPLYERLNSAKITCADLSQSMLDAARRNLEQLRLDNVELVQCDVGAMPFADASFDVLLSLNGFHAFSNKKAAFEETRRVLKADGIFCGCMYVKGLNSRTDWFVENFCQRYGFFTPPFETLTTLSERLKQLYDRVDLTHVEAFAGFVCRGRLK
;
A
#
# COMPACT_ATOMS: atom_id res chain seq x y z
N MET A 1 -14.62 13.26 -7.04
CA MET A 1 -13.23 12.74 -7.29
C MET A 1 -13.11 11.27 -6.86
N ALA A 2 -13.63 10.88 -5.70
CA ALA A 2 -13.73 9.47 -5.25
C ALA A 2 -14.36 8.56 -6.30
N ASP A 3 -15.44 8.97 -6.95
CA ASP A 3 -16.18 8.27 -8.02
C ASP A 3 -15.31 7.95 -9.27
N LYS A 4 -14.26 8.74 -9.56
CA LYS A 4 -13.33 8.48 -10.69
C LYS A 4 -12.32 7.38 -10.32
N ILE A 5 -11.85 7.39 -9.08
CA ILE A 5 -10.92 6.40 -8.54
C ILE A 5 -11.64 5.04 -8.44
N ASP A 6 -12.83 5.03 -7.85
CA ASP A 6 -13.63 3.81 -7.73
C ASP A 6 -13.97 3.19 -9.10
N ARG A 7 -14.33 4.01 -10.09
CA ARG A 7 -14.55 3.54 -11.48
C ARG A 7 -13.27 3.01 -12.14
N ALA A 8 -12.10 3.59 -11.85
CA ALA A 8 -10.83 3.08 -12.36
C ALA A 8 -10.54 1.68 -11.78
N TYR A 9 -10.65 1.55 -10.46
CA TYR A 9 -10.42 0.29 -9.78
C TYR A 9 -11.51 -0.75 -10.00
N ALA A 10 -12.78 -0.36 -10.22
CA ALA A 10 -13.86 -1.26 -10.63
C ALA A 10 -13.59 -1.92 -12.00
N ARG A 11 -12.94 -1.19 -12.92
CA ARG A 11 -12.48 -1.77 -14.19
C ARG A 11 -11.33 -2.75 -14.00
N VAL A 12 -10.39 -2.43 -13.10
CA VAL A 12 -9.27 -3.31 -12.75
C VAL A 12 -9.78 -4.53 -11.98
N GLY A 13 -10.77 -4.39 -11.10
CA GLY A 13 -11.39 -5.52 -10.39
C GLY A 13 -12.01 -6.58 -11.32
N LYS A 14 -12.55 -6.16 -12.49
CA LYS A 14 -13.01 -7.07 -13.54
C LYS A 14 -11.88 -7.78 -14.30
N LEU A 15 -10.68 -7.18 -14.27
CA LEU A 15 -9.46 -7.70 -14.87
C LEU A 15 -8.44 -8.11 -13.78
N SER A 16 -8.93 -8.48 -12.60
CA SER A 16 -8.09 -8.75 -11.42
C SER A 16 -6.95 -9.73 -11.70
N MET A 17 -7.17 -10.77 -12.49
CA MET A 17 -6.11 -11.73 -12.86
C MET A 17 -4.95 -11.07 -13.64
N LEU A 18 -5.24 -10.11 -14.54
CA LEU A 18 -4.19 -9.38 -15.26
C LEU A 18 -3.47 -8.40 -14.34
N TYR A 19 -4.22 -7.71 -13.48
CA TYR A 19 -3.67 -6.83 -12.47
C TYR A 19 -2.78 -7.59 -11.48
N ASP A 20 -3.27 -8.70 -10.94
CA ASP A 20 -2.54 -9.55 -10.02
C ASP A 20 -1.27 -10.13 -10.65
N GLY A 21 -1.35 -10.56 -11.93
CA GLY A 21 -0.19 -11.01 -12.70
C GLY A 21 0.88 -9.91 -12.85
N MET A 22 0.45 -8.67 -13.11
CA MET A 22 1.35 -7.52 -13.15
C MET A 22 1.92 -7.22 -11.77
N MET A 23 1.11 -7.16 -10.73
CA MET A 23 1.55 -6.87 -9.36
C MET A 23 2.48 -7.93 -8.78
N LYS A 24 2.29 -9.21 -9.13
CA LYS A 24 3.19 -10.33 -8.78
C LYS A 24 4.44 -10.44 -9.66
N ASN A 25 4.62 -9.55 -10.63
CA ASN A 25 5.68 -9.68 -11.64
C ASN A 25 5.61 -11.05 -12.38
N GLN A 26 4.38 -11.54 -12.61
CA GLN A 26 4.12 -12.82 -13.27
C GLN A 26 3.58 -12.65 -14.69
N GLY A 27 3.89 -13.65 -15.53
CA GLY A 27 3.54 -13.58 -16.94
C GLY A 27 4.47 -12.66 -17.76
N VAL A 28 4.52 -12.88 -19.06
CA VAL A 28 5.45 -12.14 -19.96
C VAL A 28 5.10 -10.65 -20.01
N LEU A 29 3.82 -10.32 -20.17
CA LEU A 29 3.36 -8.92 -20.27
C LEU A 29 3.53 -8.18 -18.94
N GLY A 30 3.22 -8.82 -17.79
CA GLY A 30 3.41 -8.24 -16.46
C GLY A 30 4.88 -7.90 -16.21
N ARG A 31 5.78 -8.84 -16.44
CA ARG A 31 7.24 -8.63 -16.30
C ARG A 31 7.78 -7.56 -17.23
N LEU A 32 7.32 -7.50 -18.47
CA LEU A 32 7.73 -6.45 -19.40
C LEU A 32 7.25 -5.07 -18.93
N ALA A 33 6.01 -4.96 -18.45
CA ALA A 33 5.48 -3.70 -17.92
C ALA A 33 6.24 -3.25 -16.67
N MET A 34 6.49 -4.15 -15.72
CA MET A 34 7.27 -3.87 -14.52
C MET A 34 8.71 -3.44 -14.87
N LYS A 35 9.36 -4.17 -15.74
CA LYS A 35 10.74 -3.84 -16.19
C LYS A 35 10.82 -2.55 -16.98
N TYR A 36 9.87 -2.27 -17.87
CA TYR A 36 9.94 -1.11 -18.75
C TYR A 36 9.49 0.19 -18.08
N PHE A 37 8.31 0.19 -17.44
CA PHE A 37 7.74 1.41 -16.86
C PHE A 37 8.22 1.66 -15.43
N TRP A 38 8.36 0.61 -14.62
CA TRP A 38 8.75 0.71 -13.22
C TRP A 38 10.22 0.43 -12.96
N ARG A 39 10.95 -0.07 -13.98
CA ARG A 39 12.35 -0.50 -13.92
C ARG A 39 12.64 -1.58 -12.87
N LEU A 40 11.63 -2.32 -12.48
CA LEU A 40 11.76 -3.42 -11.54
C LEU A 40 12.13 -4.71 -12.31
N SER A 41 13.42 -5.09 -12.27
CA SER A 41 13.87 -6.45 -12.58
C SER A 41 13.38 -7.41 -11.50
N ASP A 42 13.53 -8.72 -11.69
CA ASP A 42 13.12 -9.71 -10.68
C ASP A 42 13.83 -9.46 -9.34
N GLU A 43 15.14 -9.20 -9.35
CA GLU A 43 15.93 -8.85 -8.15
C GLU A 43 15.43 -7.57 -7.45
N LYS A 44 15.17 -6.51 -8.23
CA LYS A 44 14.65 -5.25 -7.71
C LYS A 44 13.21 -5.38 -7.20
N TYR A 45 12.45 -6.29 -7.78
CA TYR A 45 11.11 -6.56 -7.31
C TYR A 45 11.11 -7.23 -5.92
N ASP A 46 12.03 -8.18 -5.69
CA ASP A 46 12.22 -8.80 -4.38
C ASP A 46 12.72 -7.78 -3.35
N GLU A 47 13.64 -6.89 -3.73
CA GLU A 47 14.10 -5.79 -2.90
C GLU A 47 12.95 -4.81 -2.57
N PHE A 48 12.12 -4.48 -3.56
CA PHE A 48 10.91 -3.65 -3.39
C PHE A 48 9.94 -4.26 -2.37
N LEU A 49 9.65 -5.56 -2.45
CA LEU A 49 8.80 -6.24 -1.47
C LEU A 49 9.46 -6.29 -0.09
N ALA A 50 10.75 -6.61 -0.03
CA ALA A 50 11.49 -6.68 1.23
C ALA A 50 11.47 -5.34 1.97
N GLN A 51 11.69 -4.21 1.26
CA GLN A 51 11.64 -2.87 1.87
C GLN A 51 10.22 -2.51 2.36
N ALA A 52 9.18 -2.93 1.64
CA ALA A 52 7.80 -2.61 1.99
C ALA A 52 7.35 -3.31 3.28
N PHE A 53 7.82 -4.54 3.52
CA PHE A 53 7.44 -5.35 4.68
C PHE A 53 8.41 -5.29 5.87
N ARG A 54 9.57 -4.64 5.74
CA ARG A 54 10.64 -4.64 6.76
C ARG A 54 10.22 -4.10 8.13
N GLY A 55 9.11 -3.36 8.21
CA GLY A 55 8.56 -2.86 9.46
C GLY A 55 7.80 -3.91 10.28
N ILE A 56 7.40 -5.03 9.68
CA ILE A 56 6.59 -6.06 10.33
C ILE A 56 7.52 -7.09 10.97
N PRO A 57 7.46 -7.31 12.31
CA PRO A 57 8.24 -8.36 12.96
C PRO A 57 7.88 -9.76 12.43
N LYS A 58 8.85 -10.66 12.34
CA LYS A 58 8.64 -12.03 11.82
C LYS A 58 7.61 -12.82 12.63
N ASP A 59 7.61 -12.64 13.95
CA ASP A 59 6.72 -13.34 14.88
C ASP A 59 5.62 -12.40 15.40
N PHE A 60 5.12 -11.51 14.51
CA PHE A 60 4.12 -10.53 14.89
C PHE A 60 2.80 -11.21 15.27
N ALA A 61 2.27 -10.87 16.46
CA ALA A 61 1.04 -11.45 17.04
C ALA A 61 0.03 -10.38 17.47
N GLY A 62 0.24 -9.11 17.08
CA GLY A 62 -0.62 -7.99 17.43
C GLY A 62 -1.76 -7.76 16.44
N ARG A 63 -2.29 -6.54 16.46
CA ARG A 63 -3.31 -6.07 15.52
C ARG A 63 -2.67 -5.30 14.37
N LEU A 64 -2.86 -5.77 13.15
CA LEU A 64 -2.37 -5.14 11.93
C LEU A 64 -3.54 -4.57 11.12
N LEU A 65 -3.39 -3.35 10.63
CA LEU A 65 -4.25 -2.77 9.61
C LEU A 65 -3.48 -2.64 8.30
N GLU A 66 -4.01 -3.17 7.22
CA GLU A 66 -3.55 -2.86 5.86
C GLU A 66 -4.55 -1.97 5.15
N ILE A 67 -4.09 -0.85 4.55
CA ILE A 67 -4.91 0.05 3.74
C ILE A 67 -4.08 0.77 2.66
N PRO A 68 -4.48 0.73 1.40
CA PRO A 68 -5.51 -0.13 0.82
C PRO A 68 -5.00 -1.55 0.63
N VAL A 69 -5.86 -2.54 0.78
CA VAL A 69 -5.47 -3.93 0.54
C VAL A 69 -5.44 -4.27 -0.96
N GLY A 70 -6.23 -3.58 -1.77
CA GLY A 70 -6.43 -3.96 -3.16
C GLY A 70 -6.96 -5.39 -3.28
N THR A 71 -6.29 -6.22 -4.04
CA THR A 71 -6.61 -7.66 -4.17
C THR A 71 -5.94 -8.54 -3.10
N GLY A 72 -5.08 -7.97 -2.26
CA GLY A 72 -4.30 -8.68 -1.25
C GLY A 72 -3.14 -9.52 -1.80
N VAL A 73 -2.94 -9.50 -3.10
CA VAL A 73 -2.01 -10.39 -3.82
C VAL A 73 -0.55 -10.26 -3.37
N LEU A 74 -0.15 -9.09 -2.85
CA LEU A 74 1.21 -8.84 -2.34
C LEU A 74 1.37 -9.22 -0.86
N SER A 75 0.36 -8.98 -0.05
CA SER A 75 0.43 -9.09 1.41
C SER A 75 -0.02 -10.44 1.95
N PHE A 76 -1.00 -11.10 1.31
CA PHE A 76 -1.56 -12.35 1.82
C PHE A 76 -0.54 -13.49 1.96
N PRO A 77 0.48 -13.65 1.07
CA PRO A 77 1.54 -14.63 1.29
C PRO A 77 2.38 -14.37 2.55
N LEU A 78 2.47 -13.12 3.02
CA LEU A 78 3.05 -12.80 4.32
C LEU A 78 2.11 -13.23 5.46
N TYR A 79 0.81 -13.00 5.31
CA TYR A 79 -0.19 -13.28 6.35
C TYR A 79 -0.36 -14.75 6.66
N GLU A 80 -0.08 -15.65 5.71
CA GLU A 80 0.03 -17.09 5.96
C GLU A 80 1.05 -17.46 7.06
N ARG A 81 2.03 -16.59 7.31
CA ARG A 81 3.07 -16.78 8.32
C ARG A 81 2.75 -16.07 9.64
N LEU A 82 1.74 -15.21 9.67
CA LEU A 82 1.35 -14.39 10.81
C LEU A 82 0.09 -14.93 11.49
N ASN A 83 0.03 -16.24 11.73
CA ASN A 83 -1.17 -16.94 12.22
C ASN A 83 -1.68 -16.43 13.58
N SER A 84 -0.81 -15.83 14.40
CA SER A 84 -1.18 -15.27 15.72
C SER A 84 -1.62 -13.81 15.66
N ALA A 85 -1.47 -13.14 14.52
CA ALA A 85 -1.90 -11.76 14.35
C ALA A 85 -3.39 -11.67 14.07
N LYS A 86 -4.02 -10.56 14.47
CA LYS A 86 -5.36 -10.16 14.02
C LYS A 86 -5.20 -9.10 12.94
N ILE A 87 -5.60 -9.41 11.72
CA ILE A 87 -5.34 -8.60 10.56
C ILE A 87 -6.65 -8.03 10.02
N THR A 88 -6.73 -6.72 9.92
CA THR A 88 -7.84 -6.00 9.26
C THR A 88 -7.30 -5.45 7.94
N CYS A 89 -7.93 -5.82 6.83
CA CYS A 89 -7.59 -5.34 5.50
C CYS A 89 -8.72 -4.45 4.98
N ALA A 90 -8.40 -3.19 4.68
CA ALA A 90 -9.37 -2.20 4.28
C ALA A 90 -9.13 -1.67 2.86
N ASP A 91 -10.22 -1.38 2.15
CA ASP A 91 -10.18 -0.71 0.85
C ASP A 91 -11.45 0.12 0.64
N LEU A 92 -11.38 1.18 -0.16
CA LEU A 92 -12.55 1.95 -0.55
C LEU A 92 -13.39 1.21 -1.61
N SER A 93 -12.73 0.46 -2.50
CA SER A 93 -13.35 -0.20 -3.66
C SER A 93 -13.92 -1.56 -3.29
N GLN A 94 -15.24 -1.70 -3.40
CA GLN A 94 -15.92 -2.98 -3.20
C GLN A 94 -15.41 -4.06 -4.16
N SER A 95 -15.10 -3.71 -5.40
CA SER A 95 -14.59 -4.65 -6.39
C SER A 95 -13.20 -5.19 -6.05
N MET A 96 -12.36 -4.39 -5.38
CA MET A 96 -11.06 -4.85 -4.83
C MET A 96 -11.28 -5.78 -3.65
N LEU A 97 -12.18 -5.44 -2.73
CA LEU A 97 -12.53 -6.32 -1.60
C LEU A 97 -13.13 -7.66 -2.05
N ASP A 98 -13.92 -7.67 -3.11
CA ASP A 98 -14.45 -8.92 -3.68
C ASP A 98 -13.34 -9.79 -4.28
N ALA A 99 -12.32 -9.18 -4.91
CA ALA A 99 -11.14 -9.89 -5.38
C ALA A 99 -10.29 -10.39 -4.20
N ALA A 100 -10.07 -9.55 -3.18
CA ALA A 100 -9.36 -9.93 -1.97
C ALA A 100 -10.03 -11.10 -1.25
N ARG A 101 -11.37 -11.10 -1.15
CA ARG A 101 -12.13 -12.20 -0.54
C ARG A 101 -11.87 -13.53 -1.24
N ARG A 102 -11.90 -13.57 -2.57
CA ARG A 102 -11.58 -14.79 -3.34
C ARG A 102 -10.15 -15.29 -3.05
N ASN A 103 -9.20 -14.37 -2.95
CA ASN A 103 -7.82 -14.73 -2.64
C ASN A 103 -7.67 -15.23 -1.19
N LEU A 104 -8.37 -14.64 -0.21
CA LEU A 104 -8.41 -15.12 1.17
C LEU A 104 -8.97 -16.55 1.28
N GLU A 105 -10.08 -16.83 0.59
CA GLU A 105 -10.71 -18.15 0.57
C GLU A 105 -9.76 -19.22 -0.01
N GLN A 106 -9.02 -18.88 -1.08
CA GLN A 106 -8.04 -19.80 -1.68
C GLN A 106 -6.89 -20.13 -0.73
N LEU A 107 -6.43 -19.13 0.06
CA LEU A 107 -5.31 -19.28 1.00
C LEU A 107 -5.77 -19.74 2.40
N ARG A 108 -7.09 -19.81 2.65
CA ARG A 108 -7.68 -20.19 3.95
C ARG A 108 -7.16 -19.36 5.12
N LEU A 109 -7.13 -18.03 4.96
CA LEU A 109 -6.65 -17.08 5.97
C LEU A 109 -7.81 -16.69 6.91
N ASP A 110 -7.94 -17.39 8.04
CA ASP A 110 -9.04 -17.19 9.00
C ASP A 110 -8.79 -16.00 9.96
N ASN A 111 -7.57 -15.49 10.02
CA ASN A 111 -7.16 -14.39 10.88
C ASN A 111 -7.21 -13.01 10.21
N VAL A 112 -7.80 -12.93 8.99
CA VAL A 112 -7.92 -11.71 8.19
C VAL A 112 -9.39 -11.34 8.00
N GLU A 113 -9.76 -10.11 8.34
CA GLU A 113 -11.07 -9.52 8.06
C GLU A 113 -10.97 -8.44 6.97
N LEU A 114 -12.01 -8.30 6.15
CA LEU A 114 -12.11 -7.28 5.10
C LEU A 114 -13.12 -6.22 5.50
N VAL A 115 -12.72 -4.94 5.40
CA VAL A 115 -13.55 -3.77 5.75
C VAL A 115 -13.57 -2.77 4.61
N GLN A 116 -14.77 -2.35 4.18
CA GLN A 116 -14.88 -1.25 3.24
C GLN A 116 -14.84 0.09 3.99
N CYS A 117 -13.82 0.93 3.71
CA CYS A 117 -13.78 2.29 4.27
C CYS A 117 -12.90 3.24 3.45
N ASP A 118 -13.11 4.54 3.66
CA ASP A 118 -12.20 5.60 3.20
C ASP A 118 -11.04 5.74 4.19
N VAL A 119 -9.81 5.73 3.68
CA VAL A 119 -8.60 5.97 4.48
C VAL A 119 -8.60 7.32 5.18
N GLY A 120 -9.29 8.32 4.63
CA GLY A 120 -9.41 9.66 5.22
C GLY A 120 -10.46 9.78 6.33
N ALA A 121 -11.24 8.69 6.62
CA ALA A 121 -12.27 8.64 7.64
C ALA A 121 -12.50 7.20 8.08
N MET A 122 -11.50 6.60 8.72
CA MET A 122 -11.54 5.17 9.07
C MET A 122 -12.46 4.90 10.27
N PRO A 123 -13.33 3.86 10.23
CA PRO A 123 -14.28 3.53 11.31
C PRO A 123 -13.62 2.78 12.48
N PHE A 124 -12.36 3.08 12.77
CA PHE A 124 -11.62 2.44 13.85
C PHE A 124 -11.35 3.42 14.99
N ALA A 125 -11.33 2.90 16.21
CA ALA A 125 -10.99 3.70 17.39
C ALA A 125 -9.52 4.16 17.34
N ASP A 126 -9.22 5.25 18.07
CA ASP A 126 -7.86 5.73 18.25
C ASP A 126 -6.97 4.63 18.87
N ALA A 127 -5.71 4.60 18.47
CA ALA A 127 -4.69 3.69 19.04
C ALA A 127 -5.13 2.22 19.06
N SER A 128 -5.80 1.75 18.00
CA SER A 128 -6.30 0.36 17.92
C SER A 128 -5.34 -0.62 17.29
N PHE A 129 -4.33 -0.17 16.54
CA PHE A 129 -3.44 -1.05 15.79
C PHE A 129 -1.98 -0.92 16.24
N ASP A 130 -1.28 -2.06 16.28
CA ASP A 130 0.14 -2.15 16.58
C ASP A 130 0.99 -1.90 15.33
N VAL A 131 0.50 -2.34 14.17
CA VAL A 131 1.12 -2.13 12.86
C VAL A 131 0.08 -1.60 11.88
N LEU A 132 0.47 -0.59 11.08
CA LEU A 132 -0.26 -0.15 9.91
C LEU A 132 0.64 -0.34 8.69
N LEU A 133 0.14 -1.11 7.72
CA LEU A 133 0.79 -1.36 6.45
C LEU A 133 0.06 -0.62 5.32
N SER A 134 0.81 0.07 4.46
CA SER A 134 0.26 0.64 3.22
C SER A 134 1.13 0.31 2.02
N LEU A 135 0.61 -0.53 1.15
CA LEU A 135 1.28 -0.93 -0.09
C LEU A 135 0.70 -0.18 -1.28
N ASN A 136 1.51 0.71 -1.84
CA ASN A 136 1.13 1.48 -3.04
C ASN A 136 -0.19 2.27 -2.92
N GLY A 137 -0.57 2.70 -1.72
CA GLY A 137 -1.83 3.41 -1.48
C GLY A 137 -1.71 4.93 -1.59
N PHE A 138 -0.76 5.53 -0.90
CA PHE A 138 -0.70 6.97 -0.71
C PHE A 138 -0.58 7.81 -1.99
N HIS A 139 0.01 7.27 -3.05
CA HIS A 139 0.04 7.97 -4.34
C HIS A 139 -1.33 7.98 -5.05
N ALA A 140 -2.26 7.10 -4.66
CA ALA A 140 -3.60 7.00 -5.23
C ALA A 140 -4.64 7.82 -4.44
N PHE A 141 -4.45 8.04 -3.12
CA PHE A 141 -5.43 8.70 -2.28
C PHE A 141 -5.72 10.15 -2.71
N SER A 142 -6.99 10.53 -2.73
CA SER A 142 -7.43 11.86 -3.11
C SER A 142 -7.13 12.92 -2.05
N ASN A 143 -7.25 12.55 -0.77
CA ASN A 143 -6.93 13.41 0.38
C ASN A 143 -5.79 12.78 1.21
N LYS A 144 -4.56 12.97 0.73
CA LYS A 144 -3.37 12.41 1.39
C LYS A 144 -3.17 12.94 2.80
N LYS A 145 -3.53 14.23 3.05
CA LYS A 145 -3.41 14.82 4.38
C LYS A 145 -4.28 14.07 5.37
N ALA A 146 -5.58 13.92 5.09
CA ALA A 146 -6.49 13.16 5.93
C ALA A 146 -6.04 11.70 6.09
N ALA A 147 -5.53 11.06 5.02
CA ALA A 147 -5.01 9.70 5.09
C ALA A 147 -3.83 9.57 6.08
N PHE A 148 -2.87 10.49 6.05
CA PHE A 148 -1.76 10.50 7.01
C PHE A 148 -2.22 10.79 8.46
N GLU A 149 -3.17 11.69 8.64
CA GLU A 149 -3.75 12.00 9.96
C GLU A 149 -4.50 10.81 10.55
N GLU A 150 -5.31 10.13 9.75
CA GLU A 150 -6.07 8.95 10.14
C GLU A 150 -5.16 7.74 10.44
N THR A 151 -4.14 7.49 9.60
CA THR A 151 -3.16 6.42 9.87
C THR A 151 -2.43 6.66 11.19
N ARG A 152 -2.10 7.92 11.49
CA ARG A 152 -1.54 8.30 12.80
C ARG A 152 -2.53 8.11 13.94
N ARG A 153 -3.82 8.47 13.75
CA ARG A 153 -4.86 8.38 14.79
C ARG A 153 -5.11 6.94 15.24
N VAL A 154 -5.27 6.03 14.29
CA VAL A 154 -5.61 4.62 14.58
C VAL A 154 -4.41 3.80 15.07
N LEU A 155 -3.18 4.28 14.85
CA LEU A 155 -1.96 3.61 15.28
C LEU A 155 -1.68 3.88 16.76
N LYS A 156 -1.27 2.88 17.53
CA LYS A 156 -0.81 3.02 18.91
C LYS A 156 0.40 3.95 19.01
N ALA A 157 0.70 4.49 20.17
CA ALA A 157 1.80 5.43 20.38
C ALA A 157 3.17 4.83 20.04
N ASP A 158 3.37 3.57 20.35
CA ASP A 158 4.57 2.76 20.04
C ASP A 158 4.44 1.92 18.77
N GLY A 159 3.33 2.09 18.04
CA GLY A 159 3.02 1.35 16.83
C GLY A 159 3.96 1.65 15.66
N ILE A 160 3.89 0.82 14.65
CA ILE A 160 4.71 0.89 13.45
C ILE A 160 3.84 1.23 12.24
N PHE A 161 4.16 2.31 11.55
CA PHE A 161 3.62 2.59 10.22
C PHE A 161 4.67 2.24 9.18
N CYS A 162 4.38 1.31 8.28
CA CYS A 162 5.32 0.87 7.25
C CYS A 162 4.62 0.64 5.90
N GLY A 163 5.44 0.52 4.87
CA GLY A 163 4.94 0.24 3.53
C GLY A 163 5.78 0.86 2.43
N CYS A 164 5.14 1.07 1.28
CA CYS A 164 5.78 1.70 0.12
C CYS A 164 4.80 2.54 -0.69
N MET A 165 5.34 3.50 -1.43
CA MET A 165 4.60 4.32 -2.38
C MET A 165 5.48 4.86 -3.48
N TYR A 166 4.89 5.17 -4.62
CA TYR A 166 5.56 5.93 -5.67
C TYR A 166 5.92 7.33 -5.16
N VAL A 167 7.15 7.76 -5.50
CA VAL A 167 7.63 9.13 -5.31
C VAL A 167 8.18 9.66 -6.63
N LYS A 168 7.90 10.93 -6.89
CA LYS A 168 8.32 11.63 -8.10
C LYS A 168 9.77 12.10 -8.00
N GLY A 169 10.45 12.15 -9.14
CA GLY A 169 11.77 12.77 -9.28
C GLY A 169 12.95 11.78 -9.22
N LEU A 170 12.70 10.49 -9.00
CA LEU A 170 13.74 9.47 -9.01
C LEU A 170 14.00 8.84 -10.37
N ASN A 171 12.97 8.83 -11.24
CA ASN A 171 13.06 8.19 -12.55
C ASN A 171 12.15 8.90 -13.56
N SER A 172 12.74 9.61 -14.51
CA SER A 172 12.01 10.43 -15.50
C SER A 172 11.06 9.62 -16.39
N ARG A 173 11.40 8.36 -16.72
CA ARG A 173 10.53 7.48 -17.52
C ARG A 173 9.30 7.07 -16.72
N THR A 174 9.50 6.68 -15.47
CA THR A 174 8.40 6.34 -14.56
C THR A 174 7.52 7.56 -14.32
N ASP A 175 8.11 8.73 -14.07
CA ASP A 175 7.37 9.97 -13.87
C ASP A 175 6.51 10.32 -15.09
N TRP A 176 7.08 10.19 -16.30
CA TRP A 176 6.34 10.39 -17.54
C TRP A 176 5.16 9.41 -17.67
N PHE A 177 5.38 8.13 -17.35
CA PHE A 177 4.31 7.12 -17.40
C PHE A 177 3.21 7.40 -16.37
N VAL A 178 3.60 7.79 -15.15
CA VAL A 178 2.63 8.16 -14.10
C VAL A 178 1.79 9.36 -14.53
N GLU A 179 2.41 10.42 -15.04
CA GLU A 179 1.72 11.66 -15.41
C GLU A 179 0.81 11.48 -16.64
N ASN A 180 1.28 10.76 -17.66
CA ASN A 180 0.56 10.65 -18.93
C ASN A 180 -0.41 9.46 -18.98
N PHE A 181 -0.20 8.45 -18.15
CA PHE A 181 -1.06 7.25 -18.11
C PHE A 181 -1.76 7.08 -16.77
N CYS A 182 -1.03 6.83 -15.68
CA CYS A 182 -1.65 6.48 -14.41
C CYS A 182 -2.59 7.57 -13.87
N GLN A 183 -2.16 8.83 -13.94
CA GLN A 183 -2.98 9.98 -13.52
C GLN A 183 -4.18 10.18 -14.44
N ARG A 184 -4.00 10.04 -15.75
CA ARG A 184 -5.08 10.22 -16.73
C ARG A 184 -6.21 9.21 -16.53
N TYR A 185 -5.86 7.97 -16.19
CA TYR A 185 -6.84 6.90 -15.97
C TYR A 185 -7.34 6.84 -14.52
N GLY A 186 -6.84 7.69 -13.63
CA GLY A 186 -7.33 7.81 -12.25
C GLY A 186 -6.70 6.82 -11.26
N PHE A 187 -5.61 6.13 -11.64
CA PHE A 187 -4.89 5.25 -10.73
C PHE A 187 -4.02 6.01 -9.73
N PHE A 188 -3.54 7.17 -10.12
CA PHE A 188 -2.67 8.02 -9.33
C PHE A 188 -3.24 9.43 -9.24
N THR A 189 -3.15 10.03 -8.06
CA THR A 189 -3.73 11.35 -7.77
C THR A 189 -2.64 12.34 -7.35
N PRO A 190 -2.44 13.47 -8.06
CA PRO A 190 -1.53 14.51 -7.62
C PRO A 190 -2.09 15.29 -6.39
N PRO A 191 -1.22 16.04 -5.65
CA PRO A 191 0.22 16.16 -5.86
C PRO A 191 0.98 14.91 -5.47
N PHE A 192 2.11 14.63 -6.14
CA PHE A 192 2.98 13.52 -5.82
C PHE A 192 4.08 13.96 -4.86
N GLU A 193 4.36 13.12 -3.86
CA GLU A 193 5.51 13.33 -2.97
C GLU A 193 6.81 13.07 -3.72
N THR A 194 7.85 13.78 -3.33
CA THR A 194 9.25 13.44 -3.59
C THR A 194 9.81 12.73 -2.36
N LEU A 195 11.03 12.17 -2.42
CA LEU A 195 11.66 11.63 -1.20
C LEU A 195 11.80 12.68 -0.11
N THR A 196 12.13 13.92 -0.47
CA THR A 196 12.27 15.02 0.47
C THR A 196 10.95 15.37 1.14
N THR A 197 9.91 15.64 0.36
CA THR A 197 8.60 16.03 0.91
C THR A 197 7.96 14.90 1.74
N LEU A 198 8.15 13.64 1.32
CA LEU A 198 7.71 12.48 2.10
C LEU A 198 8.46 12.38 3.42
N SER A 199 9.79 12.54 3.40
CA SER A 199 10.61 12.54 4.63
C SER A 199 10.17 13.62 5.62
N GLU A 200 9.99 14.84 5.14
CA GLU A 200 9.54 15.97 5.96
C GLU A 200 8.16 15.70 6.57
N ARG A 201 7.21 15.22 5.77
CA ARG A 201 5.87 14.88 6.24
C ARG A 201 5.88 13.78 7.31
N LEU A 202 6.62 12.70 7.07
CA LEU A 202 6.70 11.60 8.03
C LEU A 202 7.38 12.03 9.34
N LYS A 203 8.41 12.85 9.29
CA LYS A 203 9.09 13.41 10.47
C LYS A 203 8.22 14.38 11.30
N GLN A 204 7.19 14.95 10.70
CA GLN A 204 6.19 15.75 11.45
C GLN A 204 5.21 14.87 12.23
N LEU A 205 5.09 13.60 11.90
CA LEU A 205 4.11 12.67 12.46
C LEU A 205 4.74 11.62 13.39
N TYR A 206 6.02 11.28 13.16
CA TYR A 206 6.70 10.17 13.82
C TYR A 206 8.11 10.57 14.29
N ASP A 207 8.51 10.07 15.46
CA ASP A 207 9.80 10.32 16.10
C ASP A 207 10.97 9.69 15.28
N ARG A 208 10.77 8.48 14.78
CA ARG A 208 11.77 7.76 14.00
C ARG A 208 11.22 7.42 12.62
N VAL A 209 11.91 7.89 11.60
CA VAL A 209 11.57 7.65 10.20
C VAL A 209 12.79 7.04 9.51
N ASP A 210 12.62 5.80 9.03
CA ASP A 210 13.58 5.11 8.20
C ASP A 210 13.00 5.04 6.78
N LEU A 211 13.64 5.72 5.84
CA LEU A 211 13.21 5.89 4.46
C LEU A 211 14.29 5.33 3.51
N THR A 212 13.87 4.42 2.63
CA THR A 212 14.69 3.85 1.56
C THR A 212 13.96 3.99 0.23
N HIS A 213 14.60 3.65 -0.87
CA HIS A 213 13.89 3.54 -2.14
C HIS A 213 14.48 2.46 -3.04
N VAL A 214 13.60 1.88 -3.85
CA VAL A 214 13.96 1.03 -4.99
C VAL A 214 13.31 1.65 -6.22
N GLU A 215 14.13 2.11 -7.16
CA GLU A 215 13.70 2.91 -8.32
C GLU A 215 12.80 4.08 -7.88
N ALA A 216 11.59 4.19 -8.40
CA ALA A 216 10.64 5.27 -8.07
C ALA A 216 9.74 4.95 -6.86
N PHE A 217 10.02 3.90 -6.10
CA PHE A 217 9.22 3.52 -4.93
C PHE A 217 10.00 3.76 -3.65
N ALA A 218 9.49 4.67 -2.82
CA ALA A 218 9.97 4.85 -1.45
C ALA A 218 9.39 3.74 -0.57
N GLY A 219 10.25 3.09 0.23
CA GLY A 219 9.86 2.23 1.33
C GLY A 219 10.09 2.97 2.65
N PHE A 220 9.16 2.87 3.58
CA PHE A 220 9.24 3.59 4.84
C PHE A 220 8.89 2.70 6.03
N VAL A 221 9.57 2.98 7.15
CA VAL A 221 9.22 2.46 8.49
C VAL A 221 9.27 3.62 9.48
N CYS A 222 8.12 3.91 10.08
CA CYS A 222 7.94 4.99 11.05
C CYS A 222 7.58 4.42 12.40
N ARG A 223 8.13 4.96 13.49
CA ARG A 223 7.89 4.55 14.87
C ARG A 223 7.75 5.76 15.78
N GLY A 224 7.07 5.57 16.91
CA GLY A 224 6.90 6.64 17.90
C GLY A 224 6.02 7.77 17.34
N ARG A 225 4.71 7.61 17.50
CA ARG A 225 3.74 8.64 17.08
C ARG A 225 3.95 9.92 17.88
N LEU A 226 4.28 11.03 17.22
CA LEU A 226 4.34 12.34 17.87
C LEU A 226 2.95 12.80 18.37
N LYS A 227 2.91 13.57 19.46
CA LYS A 227 1.67 14.05 20.07
C LYS A 227 0.95 15.10 19.21
#